data_a941abce98ac73bd86d9f8eacd2f0a4b
#
_entry.id   a941abce98ac73bd86d9f8eacd2f0a4b
#
_cell.length_a   1.000
_cell.length_b   1.000
_cell.length_c   1.000
_cell.angle_alpha   90.00
_cell.angle_beta   90.00
_cell.angle_gamma   90.00
#
_symmetry.space_group_name_H-M   'P 1'
#
loop_
_entity.id
_entity.type
_entity.pdbx_description
1 polymer ?
#
loop_
_entity_poly.entity_id
_entity_poly.type
_entity_poly.pdbx_seq_one_letter_code
_entity_poly.pdbx_strand_id
1 'polypeptide(L)'
;TQVNNIFFGSTISNDGFPKDEFDFMLSNPPFGTSWKAELKAWGDIKKDEITDSRFLIEYDGNPEYSLIPDIGDPQMLFLANNISKMKRSTDLGSRIIEVHNSSSISTGGAGSGTSNLRRFIIENDLLEAIVALPQNMFYNTGISTYLWIVTNKKEDKRKGYIQLIDASELKASLRKNVGEKNCEITPKIRRQIIDLYLAYKDADSKYSMVFKNEEFGYYSATVNRPLRLKVEVSTDRIELLRNQLKDEGVVEVLNKYCEDQGDAISYDFNDFMEHITHISAKCGVKLTAKRKKLIRDFFSAVDEKGSIVLDAKGQPELDKNLKDTEKIPLLYESGIDGYWENEIRPYLPDSWIDKESAVIGYELRFMKYF
;
A
#
# COMPACT_ATOMS: atom_id res chain seq x y z
N THR A 1 -24.02 33.23 23.10
CA THR A 1 -23.65 33.77 21.77
C THR A 1 -22.79 32.73 21.03
N GLN A 2 -23.04 32.54 19.75
CA GLN A 2 -22.37 31.53 18.88
C GLN A 2 -20.85 31.77 18.73
N VAL A 3 -20.30 32.90 19.18
CA VAL A 3 -18.88 33.26 19.06
C VAL A 3 -17.96 32.26 19.77
N ASN A 4 -18.40 31.67 20.88
CA ASN A 4 -17.61 30.63 21.59
C ASN A 4 -17.52 29.31 20.85
N ASN A 5 -18.31 29.12 19.79
CA ASN A 5 -18.31 27.91 18.95
C ASN A 5 -17.46 28.07 17.69
N ILE A 6 -16.74 29.19 17.56
CA ILE A 6 -15.85 29.46 16.43
C ILE A 6 -14.43 29.62 16.98
N PHE A 7 -13.55 28.78 16.49
CA PHE A 7 -12.13 28.82 16.85
C PHE A 7 -11.28 29.10 15.61
N PHE A 8 -10.36 30.04 15.72
CA PHE A 8 -9.39 30.38 14.70
C PHE A 8 -8.08 29.64 14.97
N GLY A 9 -7.72 28.72 14.10
CA GLY A 9 -6.50 27.94 14.24
C GLY A 9 -6.52 26.70 13.32
N SER A 10 -5.46 25.91 13.40
CA SER A 10 -5.41 24.64 12.70
C SER A 10 -6.18 23.56 13.48
N THR A 11 -7.12 22.90 12.82
CA THR A 11 -7.82 21.74 13.37
C THR A 11 -6.86 20.59 13.70
N ILE A 12 -5.77 20.47 12.97
CA ILE A 12 -4.82 19.35 13.10
C ILE A 12 -3.83 19.60 14.23
N SER A 13 -3.07 20.71 14.20
CA SER A 13 -2.02 20.97 15.19
C SER A 13 -2.47 21.81 16.39
N ASN A 14 -3.63 22.44 16.33
CA ASN A 14 -4.16 23.29 17.40
C ASN A 14 -5.69 23.17 17.48
N ASP A 15 -6.15 21.99 17.93
CA ASP A 15 -7.58 21.68 18.05
C ASP A 15 -8.25 22.60 19.07
N GLY A 16 -9.20 23.42 18.61
CA GLY A 16 -9.95 24.33 19.45
C GLY A 16 -11.02 23.66 20.33
N PHE A 17 -11.35 22.40 20.05
CA PHE A 17 -12.40 21.64 20.72
C PHE A 17 -11.95 20.22 21.12
N PRO A 18 -10.84 20.09 21.86
CA PRO A 18 -10.19 18.79 22.08
C PRO A 18 -11.01 17.80 22.93
N LYS A 19 -12.01 18.28 23.65
CA LYS A 19 -12.87 17.47 24.55
C LYS A 19 -14.32 17.39 24.08
N ASP A 20 -14.66 18.06 22.99
CA ASP A 20 -16.02 18.11 22.49
C ASP A 20 -16.32 16.92 21.58
N GLU A 21 -17.51 16.36 21.73
CA GLU A 21 -18.06 15.33 20.88
C GLU A 21 -19.32 15.85 20.17
N PHE A 22 -19.55 15.42 18.95
CA PHE A 22 -20.62 15.94 18.10
C PHE A 22 -21.52 14.84 17.54
N ASP A 23 -22.83 15.10 17.44
CA ASP A 23 -23.80 14.19 16.83
C ASP A 23 -23.65 14.19 15.29
N PHE A 24 -23.43 15.36 14.70
CA PHE A 24 -23.28 15.53 13.25
C PHE A 24 -22.06 16.39 12.93
N MET A 25 -21.24 15.91 12.00
CA MET A 25 -20.07 16.62 11.52
C MET A 25 -20.11 16.69 9.98
N LEU A 26 -19.99 17.91 9.44
CA LEU A 26 -19.91 18.16 8.01
C LEU A 26 -18.58 18.83 7.73
N SER A 27 -17.78 18.25 6.83
CA SER A 27 -16.44 18.74 6.54
C SER A 27 -16.15 18.72 5.03
N ASN A 28 -15.42 19.74 4.59
CA ASN A 28 -14.80 19.80 3.27
C ASN A 28 -13.36 20.23 3.45
N PRO A 29 -12.47 19.31 3.87
CA PRO A 29 -11.10 19.62 4.20
C PRO A 29 -10.29 20.00 2.95
N PRO A 30 -9.16 20.68 3.10
CA PRO A 30 -8.22 20.87 2.01
C PRO A 30 -7.64 19.51 1.57
N PHE A 31 -7.55 19.31 0.26
CA PHE A 31 -6.89 18.13 -0.33
C PHE A 31 -5.91 18.57 -1.42
N GLY A 32 -4.91 17.72 -1.67
CA GLY A 32 -3.85 18.01 -2.62
C GLY A 32 -2.90 19.13 -2.18
N THR A 33 -2.84 19.44 -0.89
CA THR A 33 -1.95 20.44 -0.29
C THR A 33 -1.01 19.80 0.74
N SER A 34 0.17 20.43 0.94
CA SER A 34 1.11 19.94 1.94
C SER A 34 0.72 20.38 3.35
N TRP A 35 0.74 19.44 4.30
CA TRP A 35 0.53 19.74 5.73
C TRP A 35 1.83 19.84 6.55
N LYS A 36 2.98 20.11 5.90
CA LYS A 36 4.27 20.35 6.59
C LYS A 36 4.22 21.46 7.64
N ALA A 37 3.32 22.43 7.47
CA ALA A 37 3.13 23.50 8.44
C ALA A 37 2.68 22.96 9.80
N GLU A 38 1.93 21.86 9.84
CA GLU A 38 1.47 21.23 11.06
C GLU A 38 2.63 20.58 11.83
N LEU A 39 3.58 19.94 11.12
CA LEU A 39 4.78 19.37 11.75
C LEU A 39 5.63 20.46 12.41
N LYS A 40 5.74 21.63 11.78
CA LYS A 40 6.43 22.78 12.39
C LYS A 40 5.69 23.30 13.62
N ALA A 41 4.36 23.34 13.59
CA ALA A 41 3.54 23.78 14.72
C ALA A 41 3.68 22.82 15.92
N TRP A 42 3.94 21.53 15.69
CA TRP A 42 4.24 20.54 16.73
C TRP A 42 5.71 20.54 17.20
N GLY A 43 6.54 21.50 16.77
CA GLY A 43 7.94 21.61 17.18
C GLY A 43 8.94 21.10 16.15
N ASP A 44 8.60 21.16 14.87
CA ASP A 44 9.42 20.69 13.73
C ASP A 44 9.78 19.20 13.81
N ILE A 45 8.84 18.41 14.29
CA ILE A 45 8.97 16.95 14.42
C ILE A 45 8.82 16.25 13.07
N LYS A 46 9.28 15.00 13.00
CA LYS A 46 9.03 14.12 11.87
C LYS A 46 7.66 13.47 11.95
N LYS A 47 7.17 12.97 10.83
CA LYS A 47 5.88 12.30 10.70
C LYS A 47 5.72 11.09 11.66
N ASP A 48 6.78 10.33 11.83
CA ASP A 48 6.86 9.15 12.70
C ASP A 48 7.03 9.47 14.19
N GLU A 49 7.24 10.74 14.53
CA GLU A 49 7.34 11.22 15.90
C GLU A 49 6.01 11.79 16.44
N ILE A 50 4.93 11.77 15.63
CA ILE A 50 3.62 12.25 16.05
C ILE A 50 3.03 11.28 17.09
N THR A 51 2.69 11.80 18.26
CA THR A 51 2.11 11.04 19.38
C THR A 51 0.66 11.41 19.69
N ASP A 52 0.03 12.22 18.83
CA ASP A 52 -1.37 12.62 19.00
C ASP A 52 -2.30 11.41 18.83
N SER A 53 -3.04 11.07 19.88
CA SER A 53 -3.92 9.89 19.94
C SER A 53 -5.03 9.88 18.88
N ARG A 54 -5.37 11.03 18.29
CA ARG A 54 -6.33 11.09 17.18
C ARG A 54 -5.84 10.37 15.93
N PHE A 55 -4.53 10.19 15.78
CA PHE A 55 -3.85 9.68 14.60
C PHE A 55 -3.09 8.37 14.82
N LEU A 56 -3.25 7.76 16.00
CA LEU A 56 -2.66 6.47 16.35
C LEU A 56 -3.74 5.48 16.72
N ILE A 57 -3.56 4.23 16.34
CA ILE A 57 -4.38 3.12 16.79
C ILE A 57 -3.57 2.32 17.78
N GLU A 58 -4.17 2.09 18.96
CA GLU A 58 -3.60 1.26 20.01
C GLU A 58 -4.53 0.07 20.27
N TYR A 59 -3.93 -1.12 20.33
CA TYR A 59 -4.59 -2.32 20.82
C TYR A 59 -3.87 -2.77 22.09
N ASP A 60 -4.62 -2.91 23.20
CA ASP A 60 -4.10 -3.28 24.51
C ASP A 60 -2.91 -2.41 24.99
N GLY A 61 -2.96 -1.10 24.69
CA GLY A 61 -1.93 -0.14 25.07
C GLY A 61 -0.66 -0.19 24.20
N ASN A 62 -0.65 -0.99 23.13
CA ASN A 62 0.45 -1.02 22.16
C ASN A 62 0.02 -0.31 20.87
N PRO A 63 0.85 0.60 20.33
CA PRO A 63 0.60 1.18 19.02
C PRO A 63 0.61 0.09 17.95
N GLU A 64 -0.51 -0.16 17.30
CA GLU A 64 -0.58 -1.16 16.24
C GLU A 64 -0.17 -0.56 14.90
N TYR A 65 -0.77 0.58 14.55
CA TYR A 65 -0.43 1.28 13.31
C TYR A 65 -0.83 2.75 13.34
N SER A 66 -0.09 3.55 12.57
CA SER A 66 -0.35 4.98 12.42
C SER A 66 -1.41 5.23 11.34
N LEU A 67 -2.31 6.19 11.61
CA LEU A 67 -3.29 6.71 10.64
C LEU A 67 -2.76 7.91 9.84
N ILE A 68 -1.50 8.27 10.02
CA ILE A 68 -0.90 9.48 9.47
C ILE A 68 -0.62 9.31 7.99
N PRO A 69 -1.30 10.07 7.09
CA PRO A 69 -1.15 9.97 5.64
C PRO A 69 0.17 10.59 5.17
N ASP A 70 0.41 10.53 3.86
CA ASP A 70 1.53 11.23 3.27
C ASP A 70 1.37 12.75 3.34
N ILE A 71 2.52 13.46 3.40
CA ILE A 71 2.56 14.91 3.67
C ILE A 71 1.81 15.74 2.61
N GLY A 72 1.62 15.20 1.42
CA GLY A 72 0.91 15.89 0.33
C GLY A 72 -0.61 15.84 0.39
N ASP A 73 -1.21 15.11 1.36
CA ASP A 73 -2.66 14.90 1.39
C ASP A 73 -3.23 14.87 2.81
N PRO A 74 -3.69 16.01 3.36
CA PRO A 74 -4.16 16.12 4.74
C PRO A 74 -5.58 15.62 4.96
N GLN A 75 -6.39 15.38 3.92
CA GLN A 75 -7.83 15.10 4.07
C GLN A 75 -8.10 13.95 5.04
N MET A 76 -7.25 12.92 5.04
CA MET A 76 -7.41 11.79 5.94
C MET A 76 -7.12 12.13 7.42
N LEU A 77 -6.31 13.15 7.71
CA LEU A 77 -6.13 13.66 9.08
C LEU A 77 -7.40 14.34 9.60
N PHE A 78 -8.12 15.09 8.74
CA PHE A 78 -9.40 15.68 9.09
C PHE A 78 -10.45 14.62 9.39
N LEU A 79 -10.52 13.56 8.58
CA LEU A 79 -11.42 12.44 8.83
C LEU A 79 -11.08 11.73 10.15
N ALA A 80 -9.81 11.45 10.43
CA ALA A 80 -9.36 10.85 11.69
C ALA A 80 -9.73 11.75 12.89
N ASN A 81 -9.50 13.07 12.77
CA ASN A 81 -9.93 14.02 13.79
C ASN A 81 -11.46 13.97 14.02
N ASN A 82 -12.26 13.95 12.97
CA ASN A 82 -13.72 13.89 13.10
C ASN A 82 -14.16 12.58 13.75
N ILE A 83 -13.53 11.44 13.40
CA ILE A 83 -13.81 10.15 14.01
C ILE A 83 -13.49 10.16 15.52
N SER A 84 -12.39 10.80 15.93
CA SER A 84 -12.03 10.92 17.34
C SER A 84 -13.06 11.68 18.19
N LYS A 85 -13.89 12.52 17.55
CA LYS A 85 -14.93 13.35 18.17
C LYS A 85 -16.35 12.74 18.07
N MET A 86 -16.45 11.49 17.68
CA MET A 86 -17.74 10.79 17.67
C MET A 86 -18.22 10.48 19.09
N LYS A 87 -19.49 10.77 19.40
CA LYS A 87 -20.18 10.32 20.63
C LYS A 87 -20.32 8.81 20.63
N ARG A 88 -19.80 8.17 21.65
CA ARG A 88 -19.83 6.70 21.78
C ARG A 88 -20.89 6.19 22.73
N SER A 89 -21.33 7.05 23.68
CA SER A 89 -22.20 6.69 24.79
C SER A 89 -23.68 7.05 24.59
N THR A 90 -24.07 7.54 23.40
CA THR A 90 -25.45 7.93 23.10
C THR A 90 -26.13 6.93 22.16
N ASP A 91 -27.46 6.82 22.23
CA ASP A 91 -28.23 5.94 21.33
C ASP A 91 -28.17 6.38 19.88
N LEU A 92 -28.09 7.70 19.63
CA LEU A 92 -27.96 8.27 18.29
C LEU A 92 -26.55 8.04 17.70
N GLY A 93 -25.50 8.04 18.54
CA GLY A 93 -24.11 8.05 18.12
C GLY A 93 -23.78 9.30 17.34
N SER A 94 -22.93 9.16 16.32
CA SER A 94 -22.49 10.26 15.46
C SER A 94 -22.53 9.90 14.00
N ARG A 95 -22.68 10.93 13.16
CA ARG A 95 -22.57 10.81 11.70
C ARG A 95 -21.68 11.90 11.13
N ILE A 96 -20.74 11.50 10.32
CA ILE A 96 -19.81 12.37 9.59
C ILE A 96 -20.16 12.30 8.12
N ILE A 97 -20.20 13.45 7.44
CA ILE A 97 -20.20 13.53 5.97
C ILE A 97 -19.03 14.43 5.57
N GLU A 98 -18.08 13.86 4.87
CA GLU A 98 -16.86 14.57 4.48
C GLU A 98 -16.60 14.43 2.98
N VAL A 99 -16.19 15.53 2.34
CA VAL A 99 -15.82 15.56 0.91
C VAL A 99 -14.35 15.22 0.77
N HIS A 100 -14.02 14.25 -0.06
CA HIS A 100 -12.66 13.83 -0.36
C HIS A 100 -12.39 13.79 -1.86
N ASN A 101 -11.13 13.86 -2.25
CA ASN A 101 -10.72 13.53 -3.61
C ASN A 101 -10.47 12.01 -3.78
N SER A 102 -10.12 11.57 -4.99
CA SER A 102 -9.92 10.16 -5.32
C SER A 102 -8.74 9.50 -4.59
N SER A 103 -7.78 10.27 -4.06
CA SER A 103 -6.66 9.68 -3.32
C SER A 103 -7.12 8.96 -2.05
N SER A 104 -8.20 9.45 -1.41
CA SER A 104 -8.74 8.86 -0.18
C SER A 104 -9.23 7.41 -0.36
N ILE A 105 -9.69 7.04 -1.55
CA ILE A 105 -10.27 5.71 -1.80
C ILE A 105 -9.24 4.66 -2.20
N SER A 106 -8.12 5.04 -2.85
CA SER A 106 -7.18 4.06 -3.43
C SER A 106 -5.70 4.34 -3.19
N THR A 107 -5.31 5.58 -2.86
CA THR A 107 -3.90 5.90 -2.65
C THR A 107 -3.36 5.33 -1.34
N GLY A 108 -2.08 4.96 -1.35
CA GLY A 108 -1.38 4.34 -0.22
C GLY A 108 -1.52 2.81 -0.21
N GLY A 109 -0.38 2.12 -0.23
CA GLY A 109 -0.31 0.65 -0.10
C GLY A 109 -0.65 0.19 1.33
N ALA A 110 -0.76 -1.12 1.51
CA ALA A 110 -0.95 -1.75 2.81
C ALA A 110 0.11 -1.26 3.83
N GLY A 111 -0.31 -0.96 5.03
CA GLY A 111 0.54 -0.41 6.09
C GLY A 111 0.78 1.11 6.01
N SER A 112 0.40 1.80 4.92
CA SER A 112 0.44 3.26 4.88
C SER A 112 -0.68 3.88 5.72
N GLY A 113 -0.47 5.10 6.24
CA GLY A 113 -1.46 5.78 7.09
C GLY A 113 -2.84 5.92 6.44
N THR A 114 -2.89 6.22 5.14
CA THR A 114 -4.15 6.31 4.40
C THR A 114 -4.85 4.95 4.30
N SER A 115 -4.12 3.88 4.00
CA SER A 115 -4.67 2.51 3.97
C SER A 115 -5.08 2.04 5.37
N ASN A 116 -4.30 2.38 6.39
CA ASN A 116 -4.59 2.06 7.79
C ASN A 116 -5.86 2.77 8.28
N LEU A 117 -6.09 4.03 7.88
CA LEU A 117 -7.34 4.70 8.24
C LEU A 117 -8.55 4.04 7.55
N ARG A 118 -8.43 3.67 6.27
CA ARG A 118 -9.48 2.88 5.60
C ARG A 118 -9.73 1.56 6.34
N ARG A 119 -8.66 0.83 6.70
CA ARG A 119 -8.72 -0.39 7.49
C ARG A 119 -9.49 -0.15 8.79
N PHE A 120 -9.10 0.84 9.58
CA PHE A 120 -9.74 1.17 10.84
C PHE A 120 -11.24 1.46 10.68
N ILE A 121 -11.61 2.29 9.70
CA ILE A 121 -13.00 2.68 9.47
C ILE A 121 -13.86 1.48 9.02
N ILE A 122 -13.30 0.59 8.20
CA ILE A 122 -14.02 -0.55 7.63
C ILE A 122 -14.11 -1.69 8.65
N GLU A 123 -13.00 -2.06 9.30
CA GLU A 123 -12.98 -3.14 10.31
C GLU A 123 -13.83 -2.82 11.53
N ASN A 124 -13.92 -1.53 11.94
CA ASN A 124 -14.81 -1.09 13.01
C ASN A 124 -16.25 -0.80 12.53
N ASP A 125 -16.57 -1.16 11.30
CA ASP A 125 -17.91 -1.01 10.71
C ASP A 125 -18.46 0.44 10.74
N LEU A 126 -17.56 1.43 10.58
CA LEU A 126 -17.93 2.85 10.63
C LEU A 126 -18.33 3.40 9.25
N LEU A 127 -17.77 2.89 8.15
CA LEU A 127 -18.06 3.38 6.81
C LEU A 127 -19.42 2.86 6.32
N GLU A 128 -20.40 3.77 6.20
CA GLU A 128 -21.76 3.40 5.79
C GLU A 128 -21.94 3.47 4.26
N ALA A 129 -21.44 4.55 3.63
CA ALA A 129 -21.53 4.70 2.18
C ALA A 129 -20.46 5.66 1.64
N ILE A 130 -20.17 5.52 0.33
CA ILE A 130 -19.42 6.50 -0.46
C ILE A 130 -20.25 6.88 -1.68
N VAL A 131 -20.36 8.18 -1.95
CA VAL A 131 -21.05 8.73 -3.13
C VAL A 131 -20.01 9.41 -4.02
N ALA A 132 -19.81 8.91 -5.23
CA ALA A 132 -19.02 9.60 -6.25
C ALA A 132 -19.81 10.79 -6.80
N LEU A 133 -19.20 11.97 -6.79
CA LEU A 133 -19.80 13.21 -7.25
C LEU A 133 -19.34 13.56 -8.67
N PRO A 134 -20.12 14.37 -9.41
CA PRO A 134 -19.72 14.85 -10.74
C PRO A 134 -18.40 15.61 -10.70
N GLN A 135 -17.58 15.41 -11.73
CA GLN A 135 -16.40 16.24 -11.96
C GLN A 135 -16.83 17.69 -12.25
N ASN A 136 -15.93 18.63 -12.02
CA ASN A 136 -16.17 20.06 -12.26
C ASN A 136 -17.40 20.63 -11.53
N MET A 137 -17.78 20.03 -10.38
CA MET A 137 -18.87 20.51 -9.54
C MET A 137 -18.40 21.63 -8.58
N PHE A 138 -17.13 21.63 -8.20
CA PHE A 138 -16.55 22.63 -7.31
C PHE A 138 -15.79 23.72 -8.07
N TYR A 139 -15.67 24.91 -7.43
CA TYR A 139 -14.88 26.00 -7.97
C TYR A 139 -13.40 25.62 -7.98
N ASN A 140 -12.66 26.04 -8.99
CA ASN A 140 -11.20 25.90 -9.08
C ASN A 140 -10.65 24.45 -9.04
N THR A 141 -11.49 23.43 -9.28
CA THR A 141 -11.04 22.06 -9.38
C THR A 141 -11.89 21.21 -10.31
N GLY A 142 -11.24 20.50 -11.22
CA GLY A 142 -11.87 19.52 -12.13
C GLY A 142 -11.79 18.08 -11.67
N ILE A 143 -11.27 17.84 -10.44
CA ILE A 143 -11.03 16.48 -9.96
C ILE A 143 -12.31 15.76 -9.52
N SER A 144 -12.27 14.44 -9.56
CA SER A 144 -13.33 13.59 -8.99
C SER A 144 -13.33 13.70 -7.46
N THR A 145 -14.52 13.89 -6.91
CA THR A 145 -14.73 13.99 -5.46
C THR A 145 -15.74 12.97 -4.98
N TYR A 146 -15.64 12.62 -3.72
CA TYR A 146 -16.44 11.59 -3.08
C TYR A 146 -16.96 12.09 -1.75
N LEU A 147 -18.22 11.82 -1.43
CA LEU A 147 -18.78 12.01 -0.10
C LEU A 147 -18.56 10.72 0.69
N TRP A 148 -17.84 10.80 1.79
CA TRP A 148 -17.73 9.73 2.76
C TRP A 148 -18.81 9.89 3.82
N ILE A 149 -19.61 8.85 4.02
CA ILE A 149 -20.66 8.80 5.06
C ILE A 149 -20.20 7.80 6.11
N VAL A 150 -19.80 8.31 7.26
CA VAL A 150 -19.23 7.54 8.37
C VAL A 150 -20.11 7.67 9.59
N THR A 151 -20.42 6.58 10.27
CA THR A 151 -21.25 6.57 11.47
C THR A 151 -20.86 5.41 12.40
N ASN A 152 -20.96 5.61 13.70
CA ASN A 152 -20.79 4.54 14.68
C ASN A 152 -22.13 3.92 15.14
N LYS A 153 -23.24 4.25 14.45
CA LYS A 153 -24.58 3.71 14.68
C LYS A 153 -25.27 3.39 13.36
N LYS A 154 -24.74 2.39 12.64
CA LYS A 154 -25.41 1.87 11.44
C LYS A 154 -26.74 1.20 11.82
N GLU A 155 -27.74 1.32 10.95
CA GLU A 155 -28.93 0.49 11.02
C GLU A 155 -28.55 -0.99 10.86
N ASP A 156 -29.28 -1.90 11.54
CA ASP A 156 -28.94 -3.33 11.56
C ASP A 156 -28.79 -3.94 10.15
N LYS A 157 -29.64 -3.52 9.20
CA LYS A 157 -29.55 -3.98 7.81
C LYS A 157 -28.26 -3.55 7.08
N ARG A 158 -27.55 -2.52 7.60
CA ARG A 158 -26.33 -1.95 7.00
C ARG A 158 -25.04 -2.43 7.70
N LYS A 159 -25.15 -3.11 8.84
CA LYS A 159 -23.98 -3.61 9.58
C LYS A 159 -23.22 -4.63 8.75
N GLY A 160 -21.90 -4.49 8.73
CA GLY A 160 -20.99 -5.34 7.95
C GLY A 160 -20.97 -5.06 6.44
N TYR A 161 -21.64 -3.98 6.00
CA TYR A 161 -21.72 -3.62 4.58
C TYR A 161 -21.41 -2.14 4.34
N ILE A 162 -20.97 -1.85 3.11
CA ILE A 162 -20.72 -0.51 2.60
C ILE A 162 -21.50 -0.35 1.29
N GLN A 163 -22.22 0.78 1.16
CA GLN A 163 -22.91 1.14 -0.07
C GLN A 163 -22.03 2.07 -0.90
N LEU A 164 -21.81 1.75 -2.17
CA LEU A 164 -21.19 2.63 -3.16
C LEU A 164 -22.26 3.19 -4.06
N ILE A 165 -22.27 4.51 -4.30
CA ILE A 165 -23.23 5.21 -5.14
C ILE A 165 -22.48 6.02 -6.18
N ASP A 166 -22.69 5.71 -7.45
CA ASP A 166 -22.17 6.51 -8.56
C ASP A 166 -23.15 7.58 -8.99
N ALA A 167 -22.91 8.81 -8.54
CA ALA A 167 -23.63 9.99 -8.95
C ALA A 167 -22.81 10.86 -9.93
N SER A 168 -21.70 10.35 -10.49
CA SER A 168 -20.78 11.12 -11.35
C SER A 168 -21.47 11.74 -12.57
N GLU A 169 -22.48 11.07 -13.10
CA GLU A 169 -23.28 11.58 -14.23
C GLU A 169 -24.63 12.20 -13.81
N LEU A 170 -24.95 12.21 -12.53
CA LEU A 170 -26.16 12.84 -11.99
C LEU A 170 -25.93 14.35 -11.79
N LYS A 171 -25.95 15.12 -12.86
CA LYS A 171 -25.60 16.55 -12.89
C LYS A 171 -26.49 17.34 -13.83
N ALA A 172 -26.60 18.64 -13.60
CA ALA A 172 -27.15 19.61 -14.52
C ALA A 172 -26.05 20.56 -14.98
N SER A 173 -25.94 20.81 -16.27
CA SER A 173 -24.97 21.74 -16.82
C SER A 173 -25.31 23.19 -16.46
N LEU A 174 -24.34 23.98 -16.11
CA LEU A 174 -24.45 25.41 -15.90
C LEU A 174 -24.58 26.14 -17.26
N ARG A 175 -25.36 27.20 -17.31
CA ARG A 175 -25.44 28.06 -18.50
C ARG A 175 -24.12 28.80 -18.79
N LYS A 176 -23.35 29.08 -17.74
CA LYS A 176 -22.04 29.74 -17.80
C LYS A 176 -21.15 29.12 -16.73
N ASN A 177 -19.93 28.75 -17.12
CA ASN A 177 -18.95 28.24 -16.18
C ASN A 177 -18.50 29.31 -15.17
N VAL A 178 -18.17 28.87 -13.96
CA VAL A 178 -17.58 29.71 -12.91
C VAL A 178 -16.27 29.06 -12.49
N GLY A 179 -15.17 29.54 -13.08
CA GLY A 179 -13.88 28.84 -13.02
C GLY A 179 -13.99 27.45 -13.66
N GLU A 180 -13.48 26.44 -13.01
CA GLU A 180 -13.57 25.03 -13.46
C GLU A 180 -15.01 24.45 -13.31
N LYS A 181 -15.85 25.06 -12.50
CA LYS A 181 -17.21 24.58 -12.27
C LYS A 181 -18.09 24.78 -13.50
N ASN A 182 -18.60 23.67 -14.05
CA ASN A 182 -19.50 23.66 -15.21
C ASN A 182 -20.84 22.93 -14.98
N CYS A 183 -21.01 22.34 -13.80
CA CYS A 183 -22.22 21.61 -13.44
C CYS A 183 -22.62 21.82 -11.98
N GLU A 184 -23.82 21.38 -11.63
CA GLU A 184 -24.36 21.43 -10.28
C GLU A 184 -25.31 20.25 -10.01
N ILE A 185 -25.50 19.94 -8.73
CA ILE A 185 -26.51 19.01 -8.23
C ILE A 185 -27.74 19.82 -7.84
N THR A 186 -28.75 19.79 -8.71
CA THR A 186 -30.04 20.46 -8.46
C THR A 186 -30.80 19.79 -7.30
N PRO A 187 -31.82 20.45 -6.71
CA PRO A 187 -32.67 19.82 -5.68
C PRO A 187 -33.29 18.48 -6.13
N LYS A 188 -33.67 18.35 -7.42
CA LYS A 188 -34.20 17.10 -7.99
C LYS A 188 -33.12 15.98 -7.99
N ILE A 189 -31.93 16.30 -8.47
CA ILE A 189 -30.80 15.34 -8.50
C ILE A 189 -30.39 14.95 -7.09
N ARG A 190 -30.33 15.91 -6.17
CA ARG A 190 -30.04 15.63 -4.75
C ARG A 190 -31.06 14.66 -4.16
N ARG A 191 -32.33 14.84 -4.46
CA ARG A 191 -33.38 13.90 -4.02
C ARG A 191 -33.16 12.51 -4.60
N GLN A 192 -32.82 12.42 -5.88
CA GLN A 192 -32.52 11.14 -6.52
C GLN A 192 -31.33 10.42 -5.82
N ILE A 193 -30.24 11.14 -5.50
CA ILE A 193 -29.09 10.55 -4.76
C ILE A 193 -29.52 10.07 -3.36
N ILE A 194 -30.35 10.84 -2.67
CA ILE A 194 -30.89 10.46 -1.35
C ILE A 194 -31.77 9.20 -1.49
N ASP A 195 -32.61 9.13 -2.51
CA ASP A 195 -33.48 7.98 -2.74
C ASP A 195 -32.67 6.72 -3.04
N LEU A 196 -31.57 6.80 -3.82
CA LEU A 196 -30.63 5.70 -4.03
C LEU A 196 -29.98 5.24 -2.71
N TYR A 197 -29.55 6.18 -1.86
CA TYR A 197 -28.99 5.85 -0.56
C TYR A 197 -30.00 5.16 0.35
N LEU A 198 -31.26 5.65 0.39
CA LEU A 198 -32.33 5.09 1.24
C LEU A 198 -32.82 3.72 0.74
N ALA A 199 -32.89 3.53 -0.59
CA ALA A 199 -33.28 2.25 -1.19
C ALA A 199 -32.28 1.13 -0.90
N TYR A 200 -31.02 1.47 -0.64
CA TYR A 200 -29.96 0.54 -0.21
C TYR A 200 -29.79 -0.63 -1.17
N LYS A 201 -30.12 -1.88 -0.78
CA LYS A 201 -30.00 -3.10 -1.61
C LYS A 201 -31.06 -3.12 -2.75
N ASP A 202 -32.16 -2.39 -2.61
CA ASP A 202 -33.21 -2.29 -3.61
C ASP A 202 -32.98 -1.13 -4.60
N ALA A 203 -31.86 -0.42 -4.49
CA ALA A 203 -31.49 0.64 -5.42
C ALA A 203 -31.11 0.07 -6.80
N ASP A 204 -31.28 0.89 -7.84
CA ASP A 204 -30.83 0.55 -9.19
C ASP A 204 -29.32 0.28 -9.21
N SER A 205 -28.95 -0.94 -9.59
CA SER A 205 -27.56 -1.42 -9.60
C SER A 205 -26.65 -0.65 -10.57
N LYS A 206 -27.22 0.07 -11.52
CA LYS A 206 -26.48 1.00 -12.38
C LYS A 206 -25.83 2.14 -11.60
N TYR A 207 -26.44 2.54 -10.48
CA TYR A 207 -26.02 3.69 -9.70
C TYR A 207 -25.62 3.33 -8.27
N SER A 208 -25.99 2.16 -7.76
CA SER A 208 -25.75 1.81 -6.36
C SER A 208 -25.52 0.32 -6.18
N MET A 209 -24.45 -0.03 -5.50
CA MET A 209 -24.09 -1.40 -5.17
C MET A 209 -23.69 -1.50 -3.69
N VAL A 210 -23.92 -2.66 -3.08
CA VAL A 210 -23.65 -2.91 -1.67
C VAL A 210 -22.69 -4.10 -1.54
N PHE A 211 -21.62 -3.90 -0.81
CA PHE A 211 -20.52 -4.86 -0.63
C PHE A 211 -20.32 -5.17 0.84
N LYS A 212 -19.79 -6.34 1.15
CA LYS A 212 -19.31 -6.64 2.50
C LYS A 212 -18.04 -5.86 2.81
N ASN A 213 -17.82 -5.54 4.07
CA ASN A 213 -16.61 -4.82 4.51
C ASN A 213 -15.32 -5.51 4.05
N GLU A 214 -15.26 -6.83 4.16
CA GLU A 214 -14.08 -7.64 3.85
C GLU A 214 -13.73 -7.66 2.35
N GLU A 215 -14.68 -7.32 1.47
CA GLU A 215 -14.44 -7.28 0.00
C GLU A 215 -13.47 -6.16 -0.41
N PHE A 216 -13.26 -5.18 0.46
CA PHE A 216 -12.32 -4.08 0.24
C PHE A 216 -10.92 -4.35 0.80
N GLY A 217 -10.75 -5.43 1.54
CA GLY A 217 -9.50 -5.81 2.17
C GLY A 217 -8.66 -6.75 1.32
N TYR A 218 -7.35 -6.65 1.47
CA TYR A 218 -6.39 -7.52 0.81
C TYR A 218 -5.13 -7.73 1.66
N TYR A 219 -4.47 -8.86 1.46
CA TYR A 219 -3.09 -9.04 1.89
C TYR A 219 -2.16 -8.50 0.80
N SER A 220 -1.21 -7.66 1.18
CA SER A 220 -0.07 -7.30 0.35
C SER A 220 1.09 -8.21 0.74
N ALA A 221 1.38 -9.21 -0.06
CA ALA A 221 2.41 -10.19 0.21
C ALA A 221 3.51 -10.17 -0.86
N THR A 222 4.74 -10.47 -0.44
CA THR A 222 5.88 -10.52 -1.36
C THR A 222 5.95 -11.88 -2.04
N VAL A 223 6.06 -11.88 -3.36
CA VAL A 223 6.40 -13.04 -4.18
C VAL A 223 7.88 -12.97 -4.51
N ASN A 224 8.61 -13.97 -4.06
CA ASN A 224 10.04 -14.10 -4.27
C ASN A 224 10.33 -15.08 -5.41
N ARG A 225 11.40 -14.84 -6.15
CA ARG A 225 11.91 -15.72 -7.20
C ARG A 225 13.36 -16.10 -6.91
N PRO A 226 13.77 -17.32 -7.27
CA PRO A 226 15.14 -17.77 -7.03
C PRO A 226 16.12 -17.07 -7.95
N LEU A 227 17.30 -16.80 -7.43
CA LEU A 227 18.42 -16.29 -8.21
C LEU A 227 18.96 -17.39 -9.14
N ARG A 228 19.19 -17.03 -10.39
CA ARG A 228 19.79 -17.90 -11.40
C ARG A 228 21.00 -17.20 -12.01
N LEU A 229 22.12 -17.88 -12.04
CA LEU A 229 23.38 -17.31 -12.51
C LEU A 229 23.99 -18.20 -13.62
N LYS A 230 24.50 -17.56 -14.65
CA LYS A 230 25.53 -18.15 -15.49
C LYS A 230 26.89 -17.70 -14.98
N VAL A 231 27.88 -18.54 -15.16
CA VAL A 231 29.28 -18.27 -14.85
C VAL A 231 30.08 -18.27 -16.15
N GLU A 232 30.97 -17.31 -16.29
CA GLU A 232 31.86 -17.21 -17.42
C GLU A 232 33.28 -16.96 -16.91
N VAL A 233 34.11 -17.99 -17.00
CA VAL A 233 35.52 -17.95 -16.62
C VAL A 233 36.35 -18.09 -17.88
N SER A 234 37.25 -17.13 -18.10
CA SER A 234 38.23 -17.16 -19.18
C SER A 234 39.55 -16.60 -18.71
N THR A 235 40.62 -16.99 -19.41
CA THR A 235 41.96 -16.50 -19.11
C THR A 235 42.02 -14.97 -19.14
N ASP A 236 41.36 -14.34 -20.10
CA ASP A 236 41.30 -12.87 -20.21
C ASP A 236 40.63 -12.21 -19.03
N ARG A 237 39.53 -12.81 -18.52
CA ARG A 237 38.80 -12.29 -17.35
C ARG A 237 39.60 -12.47 -16.06
N ILE A 238 40.41 -13.53 -15.97
CA ILE A 238 41.29 -13.76 -14.81
C ILE A 238 42.41 -12.70 -14.79
N GLU A 239 42.98 -12.35 -15.94
CA GLU A 239 43.97 -11.29 -16.03
C GLU A 239 43.39 -9.91 -15.68
N LEU A 240 42.16 -9.62 -16.11
CA LEU A 240 41.45 -8.41 -15.69
C LEU A 240 41.25 -8.36 -14.15
N LEU A 241 40.86 -9.47 -13.53
CA LEU A 241 40.76 -9.56 -12.06
C LEU A 241 42.10 -9.33 -11.39
N ARG A 242 43.19 -9.96 -11.87
CA ARG A 242 44.55 -9.78 -11.34
C ARG A 242 44.96 -8.31 -11.34
N ASN A 243 44.72 -7.60 -12.45
CA ASN A 243 45.07 -6.19 -12.59
C ASN A 243 44.25 -5.28 -11.64
N GLN A 244 43.02 -5.65 -11.32
CA GLN A 244 42.16 -4.83 -10.47
C GLN A 244 42.39 -5.08 -8.98
N LEU A 245 42.63 -6.30 -8.54
CA LEU A 245 42.45 -6.70 -7.14
C LEU A 245 43.65 -7.32 -6.44
N LYS A 246 44.73 -7.61 -7.14
CA LYS A 246 46.01 -8.15 -6.56
C LYS A 246 45.83 -9.30 -5.53
N ASP A 247 44.81 -10.18 -5.71
CA ASP A 247 44.60 -11.37 -4.89
C ASP A 247 45.15 -12.61 -5.64
N GLU A 248 46.45 -12.83 -5.56
CA GLU A 248 47.12 -13.92 -6.28
C GLU A 248 46.57 -15.30 -5.89
N GLY A 249 46.11 -15.49 -4.65
CA GLY A 249 45.53 -16.77 -4.26
C GLY A 249 44.23 -17.09 -5.01
N VAL A 250 43.36 -16.11 -5.23
CA VAL A 250 42.13 -16.30 -6.05
C VAL A 250 42.51 -16.53 -7.50
N VAL A 251 43.49 -15.81 -8.02
CA VAL A 251 43.99 -15.95 -9.39
C VAL A 251 44.55 -17.36 -9.63
N GLU A 252 45.32 -17.90 -8.70
CA GLU A 252 45.89 -19.26 -8.77
C GLU A 252 44.77 -20.31 -8.85
N VAL A 253 43.74 -20.20 -8.00
CA VAL A 253 42.60 -21.13 -8.00
C VAL A 253 41.84 -21.07 -9.32
N LEU A 254 41.61 -19.87 -9.88
CA LEU A 254 40.88 -19.70 -11.13
C LEU A 254 41.69 -20.18 -12.34
N ASN A 255 43.00 -19.95 -12.38
CA ASN A 255 43.87 -20.50 -13.45
C ASN A 255 43.81 -22.03 -13.46
N LYS A 256 43.90 -22.67 -12.27
CA LYS A 256 43.75 -24.13 -12.20
C LYS A 256 42.39 -24.63 -12.64
N TYR A 257 41.32 -23.85 -12.35
CA TYR A 257 40.00 -24.17 -12.88
C TYR A 257 39.98 -24.14 -14.42
N CYS A 258 40.60 -23.12 -15.05
CA CYS A 258 40.71 -23.05 -16.50
C CYS A 258 41.62 -24.14 -17.10
N GLU A 259 42.68 -24.56 -16.38
CA GLU A 259 43.50 -25.71 -16.81
C GLU A 259 42.72 -27.02 -16.87
N ASP A 260 41.79 -27.21 -15.90
CA ASP A 260 40.97 -28.41 -15.81
C ASP A 260 39.75 -28.40 -16.74
N GLN A 261 39.09 -27.25 -16.91
CA GLN A 261 37.81 -27.11 -17.62
C GLN A 261 37.90 -26.33 -18.94
N GLY A 262 39.02 -25.65 -19.20
CA GLY A 262 39.17 -24.67 -20.30
C GLY A 262 38.42 -23.37 -20.01
N ASP A 263 38.41 -22.49 -21.02
CA ASP A 263 37.52 -21.32 -21.01
C ASP A 263 36.08 -21.79 -21.15
N ALA A 264 35.29 -21.62 -20.09
CA ALA A 264 33.97 -22.26 -20.00
C ALA A 264 32.86 -21.26 -19.57
N ILE A 265 31.70 -21.48 -20.16
CA ILE A 265 30.44 -20.91 -19.66
C ILE A 265 29.69 -22.06 -18.97
N SER A 266 29.41 -21.87 -17.68
CA SER A 266 28.57 -22.80 -16.90
C SER A 266 27.24 -22.15 -16.56
N TYR A 267 26.18 -22.91 -16.63
CA TYR A 267 24.84 -22.50 -16.16
C TYR A 267 24.51 -23.09 -14.79
N ASP A 268 25.49 -23.72 -14.13
CA ASP A 268 25.37 -24.19 -12.75
C ASP A 268 26.40 -23.50 -11.86
N PHE A 269 25.95 -22.47 -11.15
CA PHE A 269 26.77 -21.71 -10.21
C PHE A 269 27.16 -22.54 -8.97
N ASN A 270 26.30 -23.47 -8.54
CA ASN A 270 26.55 -24.27 -7.35
C ASN A 270 27.70 -25.26 -7.62
N ASP A 271 27.62 -25.97 -8.75
CA ASP A 271 28.68 -26.89 -9.21
C ASP A 271 30.00 -26.15 -9.42
N PHE A 272 29.95 -24.98 -10.07
CA PHE A 272 31.14 -24.12 -10.21
C PHE A 272 31.77 -23.79 -8.88
N MET A 273 30.99 -23.34 -7.87
CA MET A 273 31.51 -22.97 -6.56
C MET A 273 32.01 -24.18 -5.76
N GLU A 274 31.45 -25.36 -5.99
CA GLU A 274 31.96 -26.61 -5.43
C GLU A 274 33.35 -26.95 -6.01
N HIS A 275 33.51 -26.90 -7.32
CA HIS A 275 34.79 -27.08 -8.01
C HIS A 275 35.86 -26.06 -7.52
N ILE A 276 35.51 -24.76 -7.46
CA ILE A 276 36.41 -23.73 -6.94
C ILE A 276 36.80 -24.01 -5.50
N THR A 277 35.87 -24.50 -4.67
CA THR A 277 36.14 -24.84 -3.28
C THR A 277 37.11 -26.03 -3.18
N HIS A 278 36.96 -27.06 -4.01
CA HIS A 278 37.83 -28.20 -4.08
C HIS A 278 39.24 -27.83 -4.55
N ILE A 279 39.35 -27.04 -5.61
CA ILE A 279 40.67 -26.56 -6.10
C ILE A 279 41.35 -25.70 -5.08
N SER A 280 40.64 -24.80 -4.39
CA SER A 280 41.21 -23.93 -3.37
C SER A 280 41.82 -24.72 -2.18
N ALA A 281 41.15 -25.81 -1.79
CA ALA A 281 41.69 -26.71 -0.77
C ALA A 281 43.00 -27.37 -1.20
N LYS A 282 43.09 -27.79 -2.47
CA LYS A 282 44.33 -28.36 -3.04
C LYS A 282 45.48 -27.34 -3.12
N CYS A 283 45.18 -26.07 -3.42
CA CYS A 283 46.16 -24.99 -3.47
C CYS A 283 46.50 -24.42 -2.08
N GLY A 284 45.85 -24.87 -1.01
CA GLY A 284 46.02 -24.29 0.32
C GLY A 284 45.49 -22.87 0.46
N VAL A 285 44.63 -22.41 -0.44
CA VAL A 285 44.07 -21.08 -0.46
C VAL A 285 42.74 -21.06 0.29
N LYS A 286 42.65 -20.26 1.38
CA LYS A 286 41.40 -20.15 2.15
C LYS A 286 40.36 -19.27 1.39
N LEU A 287 39.21 -19.86 1.02
CA LEU A 287 38.08 -19.12 0.46
C LEU A 287 37.26 -18.47 1.57
N THR A 288 37.59 -17.24 1.89
CA THR A 288 36.78 -16.41 2.81
C THR A 288 35.47 -15.98 2.12
N ALA A 289 34.45 -15.55 2.91
CA ALA A 289 33.19 -15.01 2.38
C ALA A 289 33.44 -13.86 1.37
N LYS A 290 34.46 -13.02 1.65
CA LYS A 290 34.86 -11.92 0.75
C LYS A 290 35.38 -12.45 -0.59
N ARG A 291 36.20 -13.50 -0.60
CA ARG A 291 36.73 -14.10 -1.83
C ARG A 291 35.63 -14.80 -2.62
N LYS A 292 34.74 -15.54 -1.95
CA LYS A 292 33.57 -16.15 -2.62
C LYS A 292 32.67 -15.11 -3.28
N LYS A 293 32.39 -14.02 -2.57
CA LYS A 293 31.62 -12.90 -3.12
C LYS A 293 32.34 -12.27 -4.33
N LEU A 294 33.65 -12.07 -4.24
CA LEU A 294 34.45 -11.52 -5.32
C LEU A 294 34.38 -12.38 -6.59
N ILE A 295 34.57 -13.70 -6.46
CA ILE A 295 34.47 -14.65 -7.57
C ILE A 295 33.07 -14.58 -8.20
N ARG A 296 32.02 -14.60 -7.37
CA ARG A 296 30.65 -14.48 -7.82
C ARG A 296 30.41 -13.18 -8.60
N ASP A 297 30.72 -12.04 -7.96
CA ASP A 297 30.41 -10.71 -8.56
C ASP A 297 31.18 -10.47 -9.86
N PHE A 298 32.37 -11.07 -10.02
CA PHE A 298 33.21 -10.86 -11.18
C PHE A 298 32.94 -11.87 -12.32
N PHE A 299 32.65 -13.12 -12.01
CA PHE A 299 32.54 -14.20 -13.00
C PHE A 299 31.12 -14.66 -13.27
N SER A 300 30.11 -14.19 -12.53
CA SER A 300 28.74 -14.56 -12.81
C SER A 300 27.86 -13.38 -13.21
N ALA A 301 26.79 -13.69 -13.93
CA ALA A 301 25.75 -12.76 -14.32
C ALA A 301 24.39 -13.45 -14.21
N VAL A 302 23.33 -12.68 -13.93
CA VAL A 302 21.95 -13.20 -13.90
C VAL A 302 21.59 -13.73 -15.29
N ASP A 303 21.10 -14.96 -15.35
CA ASP A 303 20.65 -15.60 -16.57
C ASP A 303 19.54 -16.61 -16.26
N GLU A 304 18.40 -16.51 -16.94
CA GLU A 304 17.23 -17.37 -16.70
C GLU A 304 17.51 -18.86 -16.98
N LYS A 305 18.50 -19.18 -17.83
CA LYS A 305 18.93 -20.55 -18.13
C LYS A 305 19.78 -21.15 -17.01
N GLY A 306 20.27 -20.32 -16.08
CA GLY A 306 21.06 -20.79 -14.96
C GLY A 306 20.25 -21.68 -14.01
N SER A 307 20.92 -22.66 -13.39
CA SER A 307 20.37 -23.41 -12.27
C SER A 307 20.10 -22.48 -11.08
N ILE A 308 19.13 -22.86 -10.26
CA ILE A 308 18.82 -22.10 -9.02
C ILE A 308 20.06 -22.07 -8.12
N VAL A 309 20.46 -20.88 -7.73
CA VAL A 309 21.55 -20.67 -6.75
C VAL A 309 21.04 -21.05 -5.36
N LEU A 310 21.82 -21.89 -4.68
CA LEU A 310 21.53 -22.33 -3.32
C LEU A 310 22.40 -21.59 -2.29
N ASP A 311 21.80 -21.28 -1.16
CA ASP A 311 22.51 -20.74 0.00
C ASP A 311 23.29 -21.83 0.76
N ALA A 312 24.00 -21.46 1.83
CA ALA A 312 24.75 -22.40 2.65
C ALA A 312 23.90 -23.46 3.38
N LYS A 313 22.58 -23.30 3.40
CA LYS A 313 21.61 -24.26 3.97
C LYS A 313 20.92 -25.10 2.92
N GLY A 314 21.30 -24.95 1.64
CA GLY A 314 20.68 -25.64 0.52
C GLY A 314 19.30 -25.08 0.13
N GLN A 315 18.95 -23.87 0.56
CA GLN A 315 17.70 -23.20 0.18
C GLN A 315 17.95 -22.27 -1.02
N PRO A 316 16.92 -22.06 -1.89
CA PRO A 316 17.02 -21.12 -2.99
C PRO A 316 17.40 -19.72 -2.52
N GLU A 317 18.45 -19.15 -3.12
CA GLU A 317 18.83 -17.77 -2.88
C GLU A 317 17.88 -16.82 -3.62
N LEU A 318 17.46 -15.76 -2.93
CA LEU A 318 16.52 -14.77 -3.47
C LEU A 318 17.16 -13.88 -4.52
N ASP A 319 16.49 -13.73 -5.68
CA ASP A 319 16.80 -12.65 -6.63
C ASP A 319 16.14 -11.35 -6.17
N LYS A 320 16.96 -10.42 -5.73
CA LYS A 320 16.49 -9.12 -5.22
C LYS A 320 15.84 -8.23 -6.30
N ASN A 321 16.13 -8.49 -7.57
CA ASN A 321 15.60 -7.72 -8.69
C ASN A 321 14.28 -8.27 -9.23
N LEU A 322 13.95 -9.52 -8.87
CA LEU A 322 12.72 -10.20 -9.28
C LEU A 322 11.74 -10.38 -8.11
N LYS A 323 11.71 -9.40 -7.23
CA LYS A 323 10.80 -9.35 -6.09
C LYS A 323 9.55 -8.58 -6.47
N ASP A 324 8.40 -9.25 -6.47
CA ASP A 324 7.10 -8.65 -6.77
C ASP A 324 6.22 -8.57 -5.52
N THR A 325 5.18 -7.73 -5.57
CA THR A 325 4.20 -7.61 -4.50
C THR A 325 2.82 -7.88 -5.07
N GLU A 326 2.14 -8.87 -4.49
CA GLU A 326 0.79 -9.27 -4.89
C GLU A 326 -0.27 -8.78 -3.89
N LYS A 327 -1.43 -8.38 -4.43
CA LYS A 327 -2.62 -8.02 -3.65
C LYS A 327 -3.62 -9.17 -3.66
N ILE A 328 -3.67 -9.91 -2.59
CA ILE A 328 -4.50 -11.10 -2.43
C ILE A 328 -5.78 -10.72 -1.68
N PRO A 329 -6.98 -10.88 -2.27
CA PRO A 329 -8.22 -10.54 -1.57
C PRO A 329 -8.36 -11.27 -0.23
N LEU A 330 -8.83 -10.58 0.83
CA LEU A 330 -9.05 -11.22 2.13
C LEU A 330 -10.04 -12.40 2.05
N LEU A 331 -11.00 -12.31 1.13
CA LEU A 331 -12.02 -13.35 0.90
C LEU A 331 -11.61 -14.40 -0.14
N TYR A 332 -10.32 -14.44 -0.54
CA TYR A 332 -9.88 -15.50 -1.47
C TYR A 332 -10.00 -16.86 -0.81
N GLU A 333 -10.70 -17.77 -1.47
CA GLU A 333 -10.88 -19.15 -0.98
C GLU A 333 -9.49 -19.80 -0.80
N SER A 334 -9.27 -20.44 0.35
CA SER A 334 -7.98 -21.03 0.73
C SER A 334 -6.86 -20.01 1.05
N GLY A 335 -7.17 -18.70 1.16
CA GLY A 335 -6.24 -17.67 1.62
C GLY A 335 -5.00 -17.47 0.76
N ILE A 336 -3.90 -17.05 1.38
CA ILE A 336 -2.65 -16.72 0.68
C ILE A 336 -2.07 -17.93 -0.06
N ASP A 337 -2.12 -19.12 0.53
CA ASP A 337 -1.58 -20.34 -0.09
C ASP A 337 -2.37 -20.74 -1.31
N GLY A 338 -3.70 -20.74 -1.21
CA GLY A 338 -4.55 -21.06 -2.33
C GLY A 338 -4.39 -20.07 -3.48
N TYR A 339 -4.21 -18.78 -3.17
CA TYR A 339 -3.93 -17.78 -4.20
C TYR A 339 -2.59 -18.06 -4.91
N TRP A 340 -1.54 -18.36 -4.14
CA TRP A 340 -0.24 -18.68 -4.74
C TRP A 340 -0.32 -19.93 -5.63
N GLU A 341 -0.95 -21.00 -5.16
CA GLU A 341 -1.08 -22.26 -5.91
C GLU A 341 -1.89 -22.09 -7.21
N ASN A 342 -2.95 -21.29 -7.19
CA ASN A 342 -3.89 -21.18 -8.30
C ASN A 342 -3.55 -20.05 -9.27
N GLU A 343 -3.06 -18.91 -8.76
CA GLU A 343 -2.93 -17.69 -9.56
C GLU A 343 -1.47 -17.35 -9.90
N ILE A 344 -0.50 -17.79 -9.08
CA ILE A 344 0.91 -17.43 -9.28
C ILE A 344 1.73 -18.61 -9.78
N ARG A 345 1.68 -19.74 -9.10
CA ARG A 345 2.49 -20.91 -9.40
C ARG A 345 2.36 -21.45 -10.83
N PRO A 346 1.20 -21.45 -11.50
CA PRO A 346 1.08 -21.89 -12.89
C PRO A 346 1.95 -21.10 -13.86
N TYR A 347 2.25 -19.83 -13.55
CA TYR A 347 3.07 -18.93 -14.36
C TYR A 347 4.50 -18.80 -13.84
N LEU A 348 4.69 -18.97 -12.54
CA LEU A 348 5.98 -18.84 -11.84
C LEU A 348 6.20 -20.05 -10.91
N PRO A 349 6.45 -21.25 -11.47
CA PRO A 349 6.45 -22.51 -10.71
C PRO A 349 7.57 -22.62 -9.68
N ASP A 350 8.64 -21.84 -9.82
CA ASP A 350 9.80 -21.78 -8.93
C ASP A 350 9.73 -20.62 -7.90
N SER A 351 8.64 -19.85 -7.92
CA SER A 351 8.43 -18.78 -6.96
C SER A 351 7.92 -19.29 -5.61
N TRP A 352 8.02 -18.47 -4.59
CA TRP A 352 7.36 -18.70 -3.30
C TRP A 352 6.85 -17.38 -2.73
N ILE A 353 5.81 -17.48 -1.92
CA ILE A 353 5.23 -16.31 -1.26
C ILE A 353 5.77 -16.19 0.16
N ASP A 354 6.19 -14.98 0.54
CA ASP A 354 6.63 -14.67 1.89
C ASP A 354 5.42 -14.22 2.73
N LYS A 355 4.86 -15.16 3.49
CA LYS A 355 3.69 -14.93 4.34
C LYS A 355 3.98 -14.01 5.52
N GLU A 356 5.21 -14.02 6.02
CA GLU A 356 5.61 -13.17 7.14
C GLU A 356 5.68 -11.70 6.73
N SER A 357 5.89 -11.44 5.44
CA SER A 357 5.84 -10.09 4.87
C SER A 357 4.42 -9.59 4.60
N ALA A 358 3.39 -10.43 4.78
CA ALA A 358 2.01 -10.07 4.43
C ALA A 358 1.46 -8.97 5.35
N VAL A 359 1.03 -7.87 4.76
CA VAL A 359 0.42 -6.73 5.45
C VAL A 359 -1.01 -6.54 4.95
N ILE A 360 -1.95 -6.35 5.87
CA ILE A 360 -3.35 -6.07 5.50
C ILE A 360 -3.48 -4.63 5.01
N GLY A 361 -4.13 -4.46 3.87
CA GLY A 361 -4.50 -3.18 3.28
C GLY A 361 -5.97 -3.12 2.91
N TYR A 362 -6.50 -1.91 2.81
CA TYR A 362 -7.87 -1.66 2.35
C TYR A 362 -7.87 -0.63 1.22
N GLU A 363 -8.63 -0.94 0.16
CA GLU A 363 -8.75 -0.12 -1.05
C GLU A 363 -10.16 -0.18 -1.58
N LEU A 364 -10.75 0.97 -1.84
CA LEU A 364 -12.11 1.10 -2.38
C LEU A 364 -12.01 1.32 -3.90
N ARG A 365 -12.00 0.23 -4.67
CA ARG A 365 -11.82 0.27 -6.14
C ARG A 365 -13.12 0.69 -6.83
N PHE A 366 -13.56 1.92 -6.58
CA PHE A 366 -14.85 2.44 -7.05
C PHE A 366 -15.08 2.19 -8.55
N MET A 367 -14.12 2.55 -9.41
CA MET A 367 -14.20 2.38 -10.87
C MET A 367 -14.23 0.92 -11.36
N LYS A 368 -14.03 -0.06 -10.46
CA LYS A 368 -14.15 -1.48 -10.82
C LYS A 368 -15.60 -1.93 -10.89
N TYR A 369 -16.50 -1.21 -10.24
CA TYR A 369 -17.86 -1.62 -10.01
C TYR A 369 -18.87 -0.87 -10.88
N PHE A 370 -18.51 0.32 -11.45
CA PHE A 370 -19.36 1.15 -12.26
C PHE A 370 -18.78 1.47 -13.64
#